data_b6ebcbacfc3ebf26880ed52ee4d05e77
#
_entry.id   b6ebcbacfc3ebf26880ed52ee4d05e77
#
_cell.length_a   1.000
_cell.length_b   1.000
_cell.length_c   1.000
_cell.angle_alpha   90.00
_cell.angle_beta   90.00
_cell.angle_gamma   90.00
#
_symmetry.space_group_name_H-M   'P 1'
#
loop_
_entity.id
_entity.type
_entity.pdbx_description
1 polymer ?
#
loop_
_entity_poly.entity_id
_entity_poly.type
_entity_poly.pdbx_seq_one_letter_code
_entity_poly.pdbx_strand_id
1 'polypeptide(L)'
;FFNVYGPRQNPIYVVSKSVHRVLNGLAPELYDGGEQTRCFTFVDDVIDGLILAATAKEAIGQVINLGNPVENTMAEVVDAVLQASESDLDIIKIKTSDRYGEVYEDIPRRVPSVDKAFRLLGWTPRTSMKDGVRKTVSWAKDNEWYLK
;
A
#
# COMPACT_ATOMS: atom_id res chain seq x y z
N PHE A 1 -6.96 4.23 9.53
CA PHE A 1 -6.24 4.23 8.24
C PHE A 1 -6.29 2.85 7.62
N PHE A 2 -6.18 2.79 6.27
CA PHE A 2 -6.21 1.52 5.52
C PHE A 2 -4.95 1.38 4.67
N ASN A 3 -4.11 0.40 5.01
CA ASN A 3 -2.88 0.00 4.34
C ASN A 3 -2.11 1.17 3.72
N VAL A 4 -1.68 2.10 4.56
CA VAL A 4 -0.88 3.25 4.14
C VAL A 4 0.46 2.76 3.60
N TYR A 5 0.87 3.26 2.43
CA TYR A 5 2.15 2.93 1.82
C TYR A 5 2.82 4.18 1.23
N GLY A 6 4.10 4.09 0.98
CA GLY A 6 4.87 5.18 0.39
C GLY A 6 6.31 5.22 0.89
N PRO A 7 7.03 6.32 0.63
CA PRO A 7 8.38 6.56 1.13
C PRO A 7 8.54 6.27 2.62
N ARG A 8 9.65 5.66 3.01
CA ARG A 8 10.03 5.32 4.39
C ARG A 8 9.19 4.21 5.06
N GLN A 9 8.27 3.57 4.34
CA GLN A 9 7.53 2.44 4.93
C GLN A 9 8.50 1.29 5.23
N ASN A 10 8.36 0.70 6.42
CA ASN A 10 9.15 -0.49 6.80
C ASN A 10 8.98 -1.63 5.78
N PRO A 11 10.06 -2.27 5.27
CA PRO A 11 10.02 -3.29 4.22
C PRO A 11 9.48 -4.66 4.68
N ILE A 12 8.62 -4.69 5.69
CA ILE A 12 7.83 -5.87 6.09
C ILE A 12 6.45 -5.92 5.40
N TYR A 13 5.97 -4.80 4.87
CA TYR A 13 4.68 -4.70 4.20
C TYR A 13 4.82 -4.94 2.69
N VAL A 14 3.78 -5.46 2.05
CA VAL A 14 3.84 -5.95 0.66
C VAL A 14 4.44 -4.94 -0.32
N VAL A 15 4.00 -3.68 -0.33
CA VAL A 15 4.53 -2.66 -1.27
C VAL A 15 6.00 -2.40 -1.00
N SER A 16 6.35 -2.00 0.22
CA SER A 16 7.72 -1.66 0.60
C SER A 16 8.67 -2.86 0.52
N LYS A 17 8.20 -4.07 0.89
CA LYS A 17 8.97 -5.31 0.76
C LYS A 17 9.29 -5.61 -0.71
N SER A 18 8.30 -5.48 -1.59
CA SER A 18 8.50 -5.71 -3.02
C SER A 18 9.46 -4.69 -3.62
N VAL A 19 9.30 -3.40 -3.29
CA VAL A 19 10.22 -2.34 -3.72
C VAL A 19 11.65 -2.61 -3.25
N HIS A 20 11.82 -2.93 -1.96
CA HIS A 20 13.13 -3.24 -1.38
C HIS A 20 13.79 -4.44 -2.05
N ARG A 21 13.04 -5.54 -2.25
CA ARG A 21 13.57 -6.74 -2.92
C ARG A 21 13.98 -6.45 -4.36
N VAL A 22 13.07 -5.88 -5.15
CA VAL A 22 13.30 -5.64 -6.58
C VAL A 22 14.47 -4.69 -6.81
N LEU A 23 14.59 -3.60 -6.04
CA LEU A 23 15.71 -2.68 -6.16
C LEU A 23 17.06 -3.25 -5.68
N ASN A 24 17.03 -4.30 -4.87
CA ASN A 24 18.23 -5.08 -4.50
C ASN A 24 18.49 -6.28 -5.44
N GLY A 25 17.82 -6.36 -6.59
CA GLY A 25 18.00 -7.44 -7.55
C GLY A 25 17.43 -8.79 -7.09
N LEU A 26 16.52 -8.78 -6.11
CA LEU A 26 15.89 -9.98 -5.57
C LEU A 26 14.44 -10.09 -6.10
N ALA A 27 14.06 -11.29 -6.50
CA ALA A 27 12.71 -11.59 -6.96
C ALA A 27 11.66 -11.25 -5.89
N PRO A 28 10.56 -10.54 -6.22
CA PRO A 28 9.49 -10.27 -5.29
C PRO A 28 8.73 -11.54 -4.92
N GLU A 29 8.15 -11.57 -3.73
CA GLU A 29 7.39 -12.70 -3.20
C GLU A 29 5.88 -12.46 -3.36
N LEU A 30 5.16 -13.46 -3.85
CA LEU A 30 3.71 -13.46 -3.98
C LEU A 30 3.11 -14.66 -3.25
N TYR A 31 2.25 -14.38 -2.27
CA TYR A 31 1.63 -15.40 -1.43
C TYR A 31 0.30 -15.88 -2.02
N ASP A 32 0.08 -17.21 -2.03
CA ASP A 32 -1.17 -17.89 -2.45
C ASP A 32 -1.76 -17.39 -3.78
N GLY A 33 -0.90 -17.14 -4.76
CA GLY A 33 -1.30 -16.65 -6.07
C GLY A 33 -1.66 -15.16 -6.13
N GLY A 34 -1.73 -14.48 -4.98
CA GLY A 34 -1.93 -13.04 -4.90
C GLY A 34 -3.34 -12.55 -5.23
N GLU A 35 -4.35 -13.41 -5.16
CA GLU A 35 -5.74 -13.05 -5.47
C GLU A 35 -6.42 -12.23 -4.37
N GLN A 36 -5.88 -12.24 -3.14
CA GLN A 36 -6.42 -11.43 -2.05
C GLN A 36 -6.40 -9.95 -2.44
N THR A 37 -7.51 -9.25 -2.14
CA THR A 37 -7.61 -7.81 -2.39
C THR A 37 -7.40 -6.99 -1.14
N ARG A 38 -6.76 -5.83 -1.28
CA ARG A 38 -6.64 -4.80 -0.26
C ARG A 38 -6.79 -3.41 -0.87
N CYS A 39 -7.21 -2.48 -0.03
CA CYS A 39 -7.25 -1.07 -0.37
C CYS A 39 -5.98 -0.40 0.15
N PHE A 40 -5.18 0.14 -0.75
CA PHE A 40 -3.91 0.79 -0.42
C PHE A 40 -4.02 2.30 -0.57
N THR A 41 -3.55 3.04 0.41
CA THR A 41 -3.63 4.50 0.43
C THR A 41 -2.22 5.09 0.43
N PHE A 42 -1.93 5.95 -0.53
CA PHE A 42 -0.64 6.63 -0.59
C PHE A 42 -0.48 7.59 0.59
N VAL A 43 0.71 7.67 1.14
CA VAL A 43 0.99 8.41 2.39
C VAL A 43 0.63 9.88 2.31
N ASP A 44 0.88 10.55 1.16
CA ASP A 44 0.56 11.98 1.00
C ASP A 44 -0.96 12.22 1.08
N ASP A 45 -1.78 11.35 0.48
CA ASP A 45 -3.24 11.44 0.58
C ASP A 45 -3.71 11.34 2.04
N VAL A 46 -3.06 10.48 2.84
CA VAL A 46 -3.37 10.35 4.28
C VAL A 46 -2.96 11.59 5.04
N ILE A 47 -1.79 12.16 4.74
CA ILE A 47 -1.31 13.41 5.36
C ILE A 47 -2.27 14.56 5.07
N ASP A 48 -2.71 14.71 3.81
CA ASP A 48 -3.71 15.71 3.44
C ASP A 48 -5.00 15.54 4.25
N GLY A 49 -5.49 14.30 4.37
CA GLY A 49 -6.67 14.00 5.18
C GLY A 49 -6.49 14.30 6.67
N LEU A 50 -5.29 14.05 7.22
CA LEU A 50 -4.96 14.36 8.62
C LEU A 50 -4.94 15.87 8.86
N ILE A 51 -4.34 16.66 7.96
CA ILE A 51 -4.30 18.12 8.07
C ILE A 51 -5.72 18.68 8.05
N LEU A 52 -6.56 18.21 7.12
CA LEU A 52 -7.97 18.61 7.05
C LEU A 52 -8.73 18.24 8.33
N ALA A 53 -8.56 17.02 8.84
CA ALA A 53 -9.19 16.56 10.06
C ALA A 53 -8.75 17.36 11.31
N ALA A 54 -7.49 17.79 11.36
CA ALA A 54 -6.96 18.60 12.46
C ALA A 54 -7.49 20.03 12.49
N THR A 55 -7.94 20.55 11.34
CA THR A 55 -8.39 21.95 11.18
C THR A 55 -9.90 22.10 11.05
N ALA A 56 -10.63 21.04 10.66
CA ALA A 56 -12.08 21.09 10.48
C ALA A 56 -12.82 21.00 11.82
N LYS A 57 -13.68 21.97 12.12
CA LYS A 57 -14.53 21.94 13.33
C LYS A 57 -15.48 20.76 13.34
N GLU A 58 -15.95 20.36 12.17
CA GLU A 58 -16.85 19.23 11.95
C GLU A 58 -16.22 17.87 12.29
N ALA A 59 -14.87 17.82 12.40
CA ALA A 59 -14.13 16.61 12.77
C ALA A 59 -14.05 16.42 14.29
N ILE A 60 -14.39 17.42 15.09
CA ILE A 60 -14.27 17.33 16.56
C ILE A 60 -15.16 16.21 17.10
N GLY A 61 -14.57 15.30 17.85
CA GLY A 61 -15.27 14.13 18.45
C GLY A 61 -15.69 13.07 17.41
N GLN A 62 -15.22 13.15 16.16
CA GLN A 62 -15.57 12.21 15.11
C GLN A 62 -14.50 11.14 14.90
N VAL A 63 -14.95 9.93 14.59
CA VAL A 63 -14.10 8.86 14.02
C VAL A 63 -14.28 8.89 12.51
N ILE A 64 -13.17 9.07 11.77
CA ILE A 64 -13.17 9.26 10.33
C ILE A 64 -12.17 8.26 9.69
N ASN A 65 -12.65 7.47 8.72
CA ASN A 65 -11.77 6.63 7.94
C ASN A 65 -11.05 7.46 6.87
N LEU A 66 -9.72 7.34 6.83
CA LEU A 66 -8.90 7.80 5.70
C LEU A 66 -8.33 6.59 5.00
N GLY A 67 -8.73 6.38 3.75
CA GLY A 67 -8.36 5.22 2.96
C GLY A 67 -8.77 5.37 1.50
N ASN A 68 -8.13 4.64 0.60
CA ASN A 68 -8.56 4.56 -0.79
C ASN A 68 -9.53 3.36 -0.94
N PRO A 69 -10.76 3.54 -1.42
CA PRO A 69 -11.72 2.45 -1.56
C PRO A 69 -11.45 1.54 -2.77
N VAL A 70 -10.47 1.88 -3.62
CA VAL A 70 -10.11 1.06 -4.78
C VAL A 70 -9.36 -0.18 -4.31
N GLU A 71 -9.91 -1.35 -4.64
CA GLU A 71 -9.31 -2.64 -4.34
C GLU A 71 -8.22 -2.96 -5.37
N ASN A 72 -7.11 -3.50 -4.88
CA ASN A 72 -6.06 -4.07 -5.71
C ASN A 72 -5.71 -5.46 -5.19
N THR A 73 -5.47 -6.40 -6.08
CA THR A 73 -4.92 -7.71 -5.74
C THR A 73 -3.45 -7.59 -5.36
N MET A 74 -2.94 -8.55 -4.59
CA MET A 74 -1.51 -8.58 -4.27
C MET A 74 -0.66 -8.77 -5.53
N ALA A 75 -1.18 -9.50 -6.52
CA ALA A 75 -0.52 -9.66 -7.82
C ALA A 75 -0.37 -8.32 -8.54
N GLU A 76 -1.46 -7.52 -8.65
CA GLU A 76 -1.40 -6.17 -9.26
C GLU A 76 -0.41 -5.25 -8.55
N VAL A 77 -0.28 -5.36 -7.23
CA VAL A 77 0.69 -4.57 -6.45
C VAL A 77 2.12 -4.94 -6.80
N VAL A 78 2.43 -6.24 -6.86
CA VAL A 78 3.78 -6.74 -7.21
C VAL A 78 4.11 -6.37 -8.65
N ASP A 79 3.18 -6.54 -9.58
CA ASP A 79 3.35 -6.16 -10.99
C ASP A 79 3.60 -4.66 -11.14
N ALA A 80 2.88 -3.81 -10.40
CA ALA A 80 3.10 -2.37 -10.42
C ALA A 80 4.52 -2.00 -9.94
N VAL A 81 5.08 -2.73 -8.96
CA VAL A 81 6.46 -2.53 -8.50
C VAL A 81 7.46 -2.95 -9.57
N LEU A 82 7.29 -4.11 -10.20
CA LEU A 82 8.16 -4.57 -11.29
C LEU A 82 8.18 -3.56 -12.43
N GLN A 83 6.99 -3.11 -12.89
CA GLN A 83 6.87 -2.10 -13.93
C GLN A 83 7.55 -0.78 -13.56
N ALA A 84 7.31 -0.26 -12.35
CA ALA A 84 7.89 1.00 -11.90
C ALA A 84 9.41 0.94 -11.71
N SER A 85 9.93 -0.26 -11.43
CA SER A 85 11.36 -0.52 -11.28
C SER A 85 12.07 -0.82 -12.59
N GLU A 86 11.30 -1.02 -13.70
CA GLU A 86 11.80 -1.49 -15.00
C GLU A 86 12.55 -2.82 -14.88
N SER A 87 11.96 -3.75 -14.11
CA SER A 87 12.60 -5.02 -13.73
C SER A 87 11.89 -6.21 -14.38
N ASP A 88 12.67 -7.12 -14.94
CA ASP A 88 12.23 -8.38 -15.55
C ASP A 88 12.38 -9.57 -14.60
N LEU A 89 12.51 -9.34 -13.30
CA LEU A 89 12.65 -10.40 -12.31
C LEU A 89 11.37 -11.25 -12.23
N ASP A 90 11.57 -12.57 -12.18
CA ASP A 90 10.48 -13.51 -11.94
C ASP A 90 9.89 -13.37 -10.53
N ILE A 91 8.61 -13.69 -10.39
CA ILE A 91 7.92 -13.66 -9.09
C ILE A 91 8.09 -15.01 -8.38
N ILE A 92 8.53 -15.00 -7.14
CA ILE A 92 8.55 -16.19 -6.27
C ILE A 92 7.16 -16.42 -5.70
N LYS A 93 6.52 -17.54 -6.07
CA LYS A 93 5.23 -17.95 -5.50
C LYS A 93 5.48 -18.74 -4.20
N ILE A 94 4.84 -18.28 -3.11
CA ILE A 94 4.98 -18.87 -1.77
C ILE A 94 3.59 -19.27 -1.29
N LYS A 95 3.46 -20.42 -0.65
CA LYS A 95 2.25 -20.79 0.09
C LYS A 95 2.31 -20.17 1.48
N THR A 96 1.25 -19.51 1.91
CA THR A 96 1.17 -18.90 3.25
C THR A 96 1.33 -19.96 4.35
N SER A 97 0.77 -21.16 4.16
CA SER A 97 0.92 -22.30 5.08
C SER A 97 2.36 -22.68 5.34
N ASP A 98 3.24 -22.60 4.32
CA ASP A 98 4.66 -22.99 4.45
C ASP A 98 5.44 -22.01 5.35
N ARG A 99 4.94 -20.79 5.51
CA ARG A 99 5.63 -19.72 6.28
C ARG A 99 5.01 -19.41 7.63
N TYR A 100 3.69 -19.50 7.74
CA TYR A 100 2.94 -19.09 8.94
C TYR A 100 2.13 -20.22 9.59
N GLY A 101 2.14 -21.42 9.02
CA GLY A 101 1.36 -22.58 9.48
C GLY A 101 -0.08 -22.56 8.97
N GLU A 102 -0.79 -23.68 9.16
CA GLU A 102 -2.14 -23.90 8.61
C GLU A 102 -3.26 -23.07 9.28
N VAL A 103 -2.98 -22.42 10.41
CA VAL A 103 -3.99 -21.71 11.23
C VAL A 103 -4.13 -20.23 10.84
N TYR A 104 -3.37 -19.74 9.85
CA TYR A 104 -3.45 -18.35 9.44
C TYR A 104 -4.63 -18.12 8.48
N GLU A 105 -5.72 -17.56 9.00
CA GLU A 105 -6.83 -17.06 8.17
C GLU A 105 -6.66 -15.56 7.92
N ASP A 106 -6.39 -15.19 6.67
CA ASP A 106 -6.40 -13.79 6.25
C ASP A 106 -7.83 -13.33 5.93
N ILE A 107 -8.15 -12.07 6.25
CA ILE A 107 -9.45 -11.47 5.91
C ILE A 107 -9.51 -11.34 4.38
N PRO A 108 -10.45 -12.02 3.69
CA PRO A 108 -10.47 -12.06 2.23
C PRO A 108 -10.72 -10.70 1.60
N ARG A 109 -11.54 -9.86 2.23
CA ARG A 109 -11.91 -8.54 1.70
C ARG A 109 -12.09 -7.51 2.81
N ARG A 110 -11.48 -6.31 2.62
CA ARG A 110 -11.61 -5.18 3.54
C ARG A 110 -11.54 -3.86 2.77
N VAL A 111 -12.68 -3.18 2.63
CA VAL A 111 -12.82 -1.92 1.90
C VAL A 111 -13.29 -0.81 2.85
N PRO A 112 -12.62 0.35 2.91
CA PRO A 112 -13.07 1.47 3.74
C PRO A 112 -14.26 2.19 3.11
N SER A 113 -15.27 2.55 3.91
CA SER A 113 -16.17 3.64 3.54
C SER A 113 -15.50 4.97 3.86
N VAL A 114 -15.42 5.85 2.87
CA VAL A 114 -14.81 7.17 2.95
C VAL A 114 -15.82 8.31 2.83
N ASP A 115 -17.10 8.00 2.75
CA ASP A 115 -18.18 8.98 2.61
C ASP A 115 -18.17 10.03 3.71
N LYS A 116 -17.83 9.62 4.94
CA LYS A 116 -17.74 10.52 6.09
C LYS A 116 -16.56 11.50 5.94
N ALA A 117 -15.42 11.03 5.43
CA ALA A 117 -14.27 11.87 5.15
C ALA A 117 -14.62 12.92 4.07
N PHE A 118 -15.27 12.49 2.98
CA PHE A 118 -15.72 13.41 1.95
C PHE A 118 -16.69 14.46 2.51
N ARG A 119 -17.73 14.02 3.24
CA ARG A 119 -18.78 14.92 3.76
C ARG A 119 -18.26 15.94 4.77
N LEU A 120 -17.38 15.53 5.70
CA LEU A 120 -16.92 16.40 6.78
C LEU A 120 -15.66 17.20 6.44
N LEU A 121 -14.81 16.65 5.57
CA LEU A 121 -13.49 17.21 5.26
C LEU A 121 -13.34 17.66 3.81
N GLY A 122 -14.29 17.30 2.91
CA GLY A 122 -14.09 17.41 1.47
C GLY A 122 -12.95 16.54 0.93
N TRP A 123 -12.50 15.54 1.70
CA TRP A 123 -11.34 14.72 1.38
C TRP A 123 -11.72 13.50 0.57
N THR A 124 -10.92 13.24 -0.46
CA THR A 124 -10.88 11.98 -1.23
C THR A 124 -9.43 11.63 -1.56
N PRO A 125 -9.07 10.34 -1.61
CA PRO A 125 -7.75 9.93 -2.10
C PRO A 125 -7.61 10.28 -3.59
N ARG A 126 -6.43 10.74 -3.99
CA ARG A 126 -6.15 11.23 -5.35
C ARG A 126 -5.08 10.42 -6.07
N THR A 127 -4.29 9.66 -5.31
CA THR A 127 -3.15 8.92 -5.86
C THR A 127 -3.56 7.50 -6.22
N SER A 128 -3.42 7.14 -7.50
CA SER A 128 -3.62 5.76 -7.95
C SER A 128 -2.53 4.84 -7.39
N MET A 129 -2.80 3.51 -7.33
CA MET A 129 -1.78 2.52 -6.94
C MET A 129 -0.53 2.65 -7.81
N LYS A 130 -0.70 2.73 -9.12
CA LYS A 130 0.41 2.86 -10.08
C LYS A 130 1.26 4.10 -9.84
N ASP A 131 0.62 5.25 -9.60
CA ASP A 131 1.35 6.51 -9.36
C ASP A 131 2.06 6.52 -8.02
N GLY A 132 1.42 6.03 -6.96
CA GLY A 132 2.02 5.96 -5.64
C GLY A 132 3.19 4.98 -5.58
N VAL A 133 3.09 3.83 -6.25
CA VAL A 133 4.21 2.88 -6.39
C VAL A 133 5.36 3.52 -7.16
N ARG A 134 5.10 4.19 -8.29
CA ARG A 134 6.14 4.90 -9.06
C ARG A 134 6.87 5.95 -8.20
N LYS A 135 6.13 6.76 -7.43
CA LYS A 135 6.73 7.73 -6.50
C LYS A 135 7.58 7.04 -5.42
N THR A 136 7.09 5.91 -4.89
CA THR A 136 7.81 5.15 -3.86
C THR A 136 9.11 4.55 -4.38
N VAL A 137 9.07 3.97 -5.59
CA VAL A 137 10.26 3.40 -6.27
C VAL A 137 11.27 4.50 -6.59
N SER A 138 10.83 5.64 -7.15
CA SER A 138 11.72 6.77 -7.43
C SER A 138 12.39 7.26 -6.16
N TRP A 139 11.63 7.47 -5.09
CA TRP A 139 12.17 7.88 -3.80
C TRP A 139 13.19 6.87 -3.25
N ALA A 140 12.90 5.57 -3.35
CA ALA A 140 13.81 4.53 -2.86
C ALA A 140 15.14 4.50 -3.65
N LYS A 141 15.10 4.73 -4.97
CA LYS A 141 16.31 4.87 -5.81
C LYS A 141 17.18 6.06 -5.38
N ASP A 142 16.56 7.17 -4.97
CA ASP A 142 17.26 8.37 -4.51
C ASP A 142 17.72 8.27 -3.04
N ASN A 143 17.35 7.22 -2.31
CA ASN A 143 17.60 7.04 -0.89
C ASN A 143 18.21 5.65 -0.58
N GLU A 144 19.43 5.40 -1.06
CA GLU A 144 20.12 4.10 -0.93
C GLU A 144 20.19 3.56 0.51
N TRP A 145 20.18 4.43 1.51
CA TRP A 145 20.16 4.01 2.91
C TRP A 145 18.93 3.17 3.26
N TYR A 146 17.83 3.38 2.55
CA TYR A 146 16.59 2.64 2.74
C TYR A 146 16.68 1.21 2.20
N LEU A 147 17.58 0.95 1.27
CA LEU A 147 17.78 -0.34 0.64
C LEU A 147 18.78 -1.24 1.39
N LYS A 148 19.44 -0.71 2.40
CA LYS A 148 20.41 -1.41 3.28
C LYS A 148 19.69 -2.01 4.48
#